data_d0a3db498bb98b0461e540895d4bd7e5
#
_entry.id   d0a3db498bb98b0461e540895d4bd7e5
#
_cell.length_a   1.000
_cell.length_b   1.000
_cell.length_c   1.000
_cell.angle_alpha   90.00
_cell.angle_beta   90.00
_cell.angle_gamma   90.00
#
_symmetry.space_group_name_H-M   'P 1'
#
loop_
_entity.id
_entity.type
_entity.pdbx_description
1 polymer ?
#
loop_
_entity_poly.entity_id
_entity_poly.type
_entity_poly.pdbx_seq_one_letter_code
_entity_poly.pdbx_strand_id
1 'polypeptide(L)'
;IAFDYEITLLTLTQNNGNTLFCPPIGHRQERGDYQESWQPVNMQNRTLEIAQEMADGITKALGGSGIWGVEFFIRKDEVYFSELSPRPHDTGMVTLAGTQNFTEFELHARAILGIPVFDINLIRNGASAVVLAKEKKSEFPSYSGLDKAAEFKNTDFKIFGKPSAHPFRRMAVTLAYGHEDVNDLVNKAKEVAKKIHIS
;
A
#
# COMPACT_ATOMS: atom_id res chain seq x y z
N ILE A 1 -12.43 18.40 1.70
CA ILE A 1 -12.67 18.45 0.24
C ILE A 1 -13.50 17.21 -0.10
N ALA A 2 -14.55 17.38 -0.91
CA ALA A 2 -15.24 16.25 -1.50
C ALA A 2 -14.36 15.71 -2.65
N PHE A 3 -14.01 14.43 -2.63
CA PHE A 3 -13.18 13.77 -3.63
C PHE A 3 -13.88 12.51 -4.16
N ASP A 4 -13.43 12.03 -5.32
CA ASP A 4 -13.98 10.83 -5.94
C ASP A 4 -13.24 9.58 -5.46
N TYR A 5 -11.91 9.66 -5.33
CA TYR A 5 -11.06 8.58 -4.82
C TYR A 5 -9.72 9.12 -4.30
N GLU A 6 -9.00 8.27 -3.56
CA GLU A 6 -7.69 8.55 -2.99
C GLU A 6 -6.63 7.67 -3.65
N ILE A 7 -5.44 8.24 -3.83
CA ILE A 7 -4.27 7.49 -4.26
C ILE A 7 -3.08 7.74 -3.36
N THR A 8 -2.23 6.74 -3.23
CA THR A 8 -0.83 6.90 -2.79
C THR A 8 0.09 6.72 -3.98
N LEU A 9 0.96 7.68 -4.21
CA LEU A 9 2.05 7.59 -5.16
C LEU A 9 3.34 7.34 -4.39
N LEU A 10 3.78 6.08 -4.35
CA LEU A 10 5.09 5.74 -3.80
C LEU A 10 6.17 6.32 -4.71
N THR A 11 6.93 7.24 -4.17
CA THR A 11 7.97 8.00 -4.88
C THR A 11 9.33 7.58 -4.34
N LEU A 12 10.21 7.12 -5.22
CA LEU A 12 11.57 6.68 -4.89
C LEU A 12 12.57 7.76 -5.27
N THR A 13 13.25 8.35 -4.29
CA THR A 13 14.40 9.22 -4.55
C THR A 13 15.70 8.44 -4.34
N GLN A 14 16.61 8.51 -5.29
CA GLN A 14 17.86 7.78 -5.30
C GLN A 14 19.07 8.68 -5.03
N ASN A 15 20.17 8.12 -4.54
CA ASN A 15 21.39 8.87 -4.23
C ASN A 15 22.01 9.60 -5.44
N ASN A 16 21.70 9.16 -6.66
CA ASN A 16 22.13 9.81 -7.89
C ASN A 16 21.25 11.00 -8.31
N GLY A 17 20.22 11.33 -7.50
CA GLY A 17 19.27 12.41 -7.75
C GLY A 17 18.08 12.01 -8.63
N ASN A 18 18.03 10.79 -9.16
CA ASN A 18 16.89 10.34 -9.95
C ASN A 18 15.69 10.03 -9.07
N THR A 19 14.52 10.45 -9.54
CA THR A 19 13.23 10.10 -8.94
C THR A 19 12.51 9.09 -9.83
N LEU A 20 11.99 8.02 -9.23
CA LEU A 20 11.11 7.05 -9.88
C LEU A 20 9.79 6.99 -9.14
N PHE A 21 8.73 6.65 -9.87
CA PHE A 21 7.40 6.50 -9.31
C PHE A 21 6.93 5.06 -9.45
N CYS A 22 6.36 4.51 -8.38
CA CYS A 22 5.61 3.27 -8.49
C CYS A 22 4.30 3.52 -9.27
N PRO A 23 3.73 2.48 -9.89
CA PRO A 23 2.35 2.56 -10.35
C PRO A 23 1.44 3.04 -9.21
N PRO A 24 0.49 3.96 -9.45
CA PRO A 24 -0.34 4.53 -8.41
C PRO A 24 -1.14 3.45 -7.67
N ILE A 25 -1.31 3.64 -6.38
CA ILE A 25 -2.04 2.74 -5.49
C ILE A 25 -3.34 3.42 -5.09
N GLY A 26 -4.46 2.82 -5.45
CA GLY A 26 -5.75 3.21 -4.91
C GLY A 26 -5.92 2.65 -3.50
N HIS A 27 -6.59 3.40 -2.65
CA HIS A 27 -6.83 2.93 -1.29
C HIS A 27 -8.15 3.47 -0.73
N ARG A 28 -8.60 2.84 0.35
CA ARG A 28 -9.72 3.30 1.16
C ARG A 28 -9.27 3.39 2.61
N GLN A 29 -9.61 4.50 3.23
CA GLN A 29 -9.41 4.74 4.65
C GLN A 29 -10.76 4.74 5.39
N GLU A 30 -10.72 4.41 6.67
CA GLU A 30 -11.83 4.55 7.57
C GLU A 30 -11.33 5.13 8.90
N ARG A 31 -11.89 6.26 9.34
CA ARG A 31 -11.44 7.01 10.51
C ARG A 31 -9.96 7.45 10.43
N GLY A 32 -9.46 7.72 9.23
CA GLY A 32 -8.06 8.03 8.99
C GLY A 32 -7.11 6.82 9.03
N ASP A 33 -7.65 5.61 9.14
CA ASP A 33 -6.86 4.38 9.12
C ASP A 33 -7.07 3.60 7.82
N TYR A 34 -5.97 3.16 7.21
CA TYR A 34 -5.94 2.28 6.06
C TYR A 34 -6.78 1.01 6.26
N GLN A 35 -7.60 0.68 5.29
CA GLN A 35 -8.42 -0.54 5.25
C GLN A 35 -8.05 -1.46 4.10
N GLU A 36 -8.06 -0.95 2.88
CA GLU A 36 -7.71 -1.69 1.66
C GLU A 36 -6.85 -0.82 0.74
N SER A 37 -6.01 -1.46 -0.06
CA SER A 37 -5.34 -0.84 -1.20
C SER A 37 -5.27 -1.78 -2.39
N TRP A 38 -5.10 -1.22 -3.57
CA TRP A 38 -5.08 -1.97 -4.83
C TRP A 38 -4.20 -1.33 -5.89
N GLN A 39 -3.69 -2.15 -6.80
CA GLN A 39 -3.00 -1.77 -8.03
C GLN A 39 -3.49 -2.67 -9.18
N PRO A 40 -3.67 -2.11 -10.38
CA PRO A 40 -3.56 -0.69 -10.77
C PRO A 40 -4.75 0.16 -10.34
N VAL A 41 -4.60 1.48 -10.47
CA VAL A 41 -5.70 2.45 -10.41
C VAL A 41 -6.05 2.88 -11.83
N ASN A 42 -7.33 2.86 -12.16
CA ASN A 42 -7.80 3.42 -13.42
C ASN A 42 -7.91 4.95 -13.26
N MET A 43 -6.94 5.68 -13.85
CA MET A 43 -6.90 7.13 -13.83
C MET A 43 -6.36 7.66 -15.16
N GLN A 44 -6.66 8.92 -15.47
CA GLN A 44 -6.17 9.55 -16.70
C GLN A 44 -4.67 9.81 -16.60
N ASN A 45 -3.95 9.65 -17.71
CA ASN A 45 -2.50 9.90 -17.76
C ASN A 45 -2.14 11.32 -17.31
N ARG A 46 -2.93 12.33 -17.72
CA ARG A 46 -2.67 13.72 -17.33
C ARG A 46 -2.80 13.94 -15.82
N THR A 47 -3.76 13.28 -15.17
CA THR A 47 -3.95 13.34 -13.71
C THR A 47 -2.76 12.69 -12.99
N LEU A 48 -2.27 11.56 -13.53
CA LEU A 48 -1.07 10.90 -12.99
C LEU A 48 0.17 11.78 -13.14
N GLU A 49 0.38 12.40 -14.31
CA GLU A 49 1.50 13.32 -14.54
C GLU A 49 1.51 14.47 -13.53
N ILE A 50 0.37 15.09 -13.26
CA ILE A 50 0.25 16.16 -12.27
C ILE A 50 0.63 15.66 -10.86
N ALA A 51 0.15 14.47 -10.47
CA ALA A 51 0.52 13.87 -9.19
C ALA A 51 2.03 13.59 -9.09
N GLN A 52 2.64 13.11 -10.17
CA GLN A 52 4.09 12.88 -10.25
C GLN A 52 4.90 14.18 -10.17
N GLU A 53 4.47 15.23 -10.88
CA GLU A 53 5.11 16.56 -10.82
C GLU A 53 5.07 17.12 -9.39
N MET A 54 3.93 17.01 -8.70
CA MET A 54 3.80 17.46 -7.31
C MET A 54 4.69 16.63 -6.36
N ALA A 55 4.68 15.30 -6.49
CA ALA A 55 5.48 14.40 -5.66
C ALA A 55 6.99 14.63 -5.86
N ASP A 56 7.44 14.80 -7.10
CA ASP A 56 8.84 15.11 -7.42
C ASP A 56 9.27 16.45 -6.80
N GLY A 57 8.44 17.49 -6.96
CA GLY A 57 8.71 18.81 -6.38
C GLY A 57 8.85 18.77 -4.86
N ILE A 58 7.94 18.09 -4.16
CA ILE A 58 7.95 18.00 -2.70
C ILE A 58 9.15 17.16 -2.21
N THR A 59 9.40 16.00 -2.80
CA THR A 59 10.49 15.11 -2.36
C THR A 59 11.87 15.72 -2.63
N LYS A 60 12.04 16.43 -3.74
CA LYS A 60 13.26 17.20 -4.02
C LYS A 60 13.49 18.34 -3.02
N ALA A 61 12.43 19.05 -2.63
CA ALA A 61 12.53 20.12 -1.66
C ALA A 61 12.92 19.61 -0.25
N LEU A 62 12.47 18.41 0.12
CA LEU A 62 12.82 17.76 1.38
C LEU A 62 14.24 17.16 1.35
N GLY A 63 14.68 16.69 0.19
CA GLY A 63 16.00 16.07 0.01
C GLY A 63 16.13 14.69 0.63
N GLY A 64 17.29 14.04 0.40
CA GLY A 64 17.56 12.70 0.86
C GLY A 64 17.15 11.61 -0.13
N SER A 65 17.45 10.35 0.23
CA SER A 65 17.10 9.17 -0.56
C SER A 65 16.30 8.17 0.25
N GLY A 66 15.32 7.58 -0.39
CA GLY A 66 14.37 6.66 0.25
C GLY A 66 13.08 6.56 -0.53
N ILE A 67 12.12 5.87 0.05
CA ILE A 67 10.76 5.85 -0.46
C ILE A 67 9.88 6.81 0.32
N TRP A 68 8.97 7.46 -0.40
CA TRP A 68 8.00 8.41 0.14
C TRP A 68 6.59 7.95 -0.25
N GLY A 69 5.71 7.86 0.72
CA GLY A 69 4.28 7.71 0.46
C GLY A 69 3.65 9.08 0.30
N VAL A 70 3.32 9.48 -0.91
CA VAL A 70 2.67 10.77 -1.19
C VAL A 70 1.21 10.54 -1.49
N GLU A 71 0.32 11.08 -0.66
CA GLU A 71 -1.12 10.87 -0.77
C GLU A 71 -1.81 12.04 -1.46
N PHE A 72 -2.77 11.71 -2.32
CA PHE A 72 -3.56 12.66 -3.08
C PHE A 72 -5.04 12.31 -3.04
N PHE A 73 -5.87 13.35 -2.95
CA PHE A 73 -7.29 13.28 -3.27
C PHE A 73 -7.47 13.60 -4.74
N ILE A 74 -8.27 12.81 -5.43
CA ILE A 74 -8.60 13.02 -6.83
C ILE A 74 -10.09 13.38 -6.94
N ARG A 75 -10.35 14.49 -7.60
CA ARG A 75 -11.71 14.96 -7.90
C ARG A 75 -11.83 15.27 -9.38
N LYS A 76 -12.54 14.45 -10.12
CA LYS A 76 -12.52 14.49 -11.59
C LYS A 76 -11.09 14.35 -12.08
N ASP A 77 -10.55 15.41 -12.70
CA ASP A 77 -9.17 15.44 -13.19
C ASP A 77 -8.25 16.33 -12.32
N GLU A 78 -8.77 16.88 -11.22
CA GLU A 78 -8.02 17.72 -10.30
C GLU A 78 -7.30 16.88 -9.24
N VAL A 79 -6.05 17.22 -8.97
CA VAL A 79 -5.17 16.54 -8.00
C VAL A 79 -4.95 17.46 -6.81
N TYR A 80 -5.25 16.98 -5.62
CA TYR A 80 -5.04 17.72 -4.37
C TYR A 80 -4.06 16.92 -3.50
N PHE A 81 -2.94 17.55 -3.15
CA PHE A 81 -2.00 16.99 -2.18
C PHE A 81 -2.68 16.85 -0.81
N SER A 82 -2.55 15.69 -0.18
CA SER A 82 -3.04 15.40 1.16
C SER A 82 -1.91 15.38 2.18
N GLU A 83 -1.06 14.37 2.11
CA GLU A 83 0.07 14.25 3.04
C GLU A 83 1.27 13.55 2.40
N LEU A 84 2.41 13.59 3.09
CA LEU A 84 3.61 12.86 2.71
C LEU A 84 4.20 12.16 3.93
N SER A 85 4.50 10.88 3.75
CA SER A 85 5.20 10.04 4.73
C SER A 85 6.59 9.66 4.22
N PRO A 86 7.69 10.06 4.89
CA PRO A 86 9.07 9.75 4.44
C PRO A 86 9.49 8.34 4.87
N ARG A 87 8.73 7.33 4.48
CA ARG A 87 8.90 5.93 4.86
C ARG A 87 8.06 5.01 3.97
N PRO A 88 8.30 3.67 4.01
CA PRO A 88 7.33 2.71 3.49
C PRO A 88 5.93 3.01 4.05
N HIS A 89 4.91 2.93 3.20
CA HIS A 89 3.56 3.39 3.50
C HIS A 89 2.58 2.22 3.64
N ASP A 90 1.62 2.32 4.55
CA ASP A 90 0.66 1.23 4.80
C ASP A 90 -0.11 0.79 3.55
N THR A 91 -0.46 1.74 2.66
CA THR A 91 -1.11 1.41 1.38
C THR A 91 -0.18 0.67 0.43
N GLY A 92 1.13 0.87 0.55
CA GLY A 92 2.18 0.20 -0.22
C GLY A 92 2.29 -1.30 0.08
N MET A 93 1.63 -1.80 1.12
CA MET A 93 1.60 -3.24 1.40
C MET A 93 1.01 -4.08 0.27
N VAL A 94 0.23 -3.50 -0.64
CA VAL A 94 -0.22 -4.19 -1.85
C VAL A 94 0.95 -4.67 -2.72
N THR A 95 2.10 -4.01 -2.66
CA THR A 95 3.31 -4.43 -3.40
C THR A 95 3.85 -5.79 -2.94
N LEU A 96 3.53 -6.22 -1.70
CA LEU A 96 3.84 -7.58 -1.21
C LEU A 96 3.08 -8.68 -1.96
N ALA A 97 1.99 -8.33 -2.65
CA ALA A 97 1.28 -9.24 -3.55
C ALA A 97 2.03 -9.46 -4.89
N GLY A 98 3.20 -8.85 -5.07
CA GLY A 98 3.98 -8.90 -6.30
C GLY A 98 3.28 -8.19 -7.45
N THR A 99 2.59 -7.09 -7.18
CA THR A 99 1.93 -6.25 -8.18
C THR A 99 2.92 -5.54 -9.09
N GLN A 100 4.12 -5.30 -8.60
CA GLN A 100 5.23 -4.67 -9.32
C GLN A 100 6.54 -5.44 -9.09
N ASN A 101 7.58 -5.13 -9.86
CA ASN A 101 8.86 -5.83 -9.84
C ASN A 101 9.66 -5.69 -8.53
N PHE A 102 9.36 -4.71 -7.68
CA PHE A 102 9.93 -4.54 -6.35
C PHE A 102 8.84 -4.20 -5.34
N THR A 103 8.95 -4.73 -4.14
CA THR A 103 8.13 -4.27 -3.01
C THR A 103 8.59 -2.88 -2.56
N GLU A 104 7.72 -2.13 -1.91
CA GLU A 104 8.10 -0.84 -1.33
C GLU A 104 9.28 -0.94 -0.34
N PHE A 105 9.38 -2.05 0.38
CA PHE A 105 10.47 -2.31 1.33
C PHE A 105 11.80 -2.54 0.63
N GLU A 106 11.81 -3.28 -0.48
CA GLU A 106 13.00 -3.47 -1.32
C GLU A 106 13.45 -2.16 -1.95
N LEU A 107 12.52 -1.35 -2.44
CA LEU A 107 12.82 -0.03 -3.00
C LEU A 107 13.45 0.88 -1.94
N HIS A 108 12.87 0.90 -0.73
CA HIS A 108 13.41 1.70 0.37
C HIS A 108 14.82 1.25 0.77
N ALA A 109 15.02 -0.05 0.94
CA ALA A 109 16.32 -0.61 1.28
C ALA A 109 17.38 -0.30 0.20
N ARG A 110 17.02 -0.45 -1.09
CA ARG A 110 17.92 -0.12 -2.21
C ARG A 110 18.31 1.36 -2.20
N ALA A 111 17.35 2.27 -1.99
CA ALA A 111 17.65 3.70 -1.94
C ALA A 111 18.60 4.07 -0.80
N ILE A 112 18.39 3.53 0.42
CA ILE A 112 19.25 3.76 1.57
C ILE A 112 20.66 3.22 1.34
N LEU A 113 20.77 2.03 0.75
CA LEU A 113 22.05 1.38 0.47
C LEU A 113 22.75 1.93 -0.79
N GLY A 114 22.12 2.84 -1.52
CA GLY A 114 22.66 3.38 -2.78
C GLY A 114 22.67 2.36 -3.92
N ILE A 115 21.83 1.30 -3.84
CA ILE A 115 21.69 0.31 -4.91
C ILE A 115 20.69 0.87 -5.94
N PRO A 116 21.12 1.11 -7.20
CA PRO A 116 20.27 1.75 -8.19
C PRO A 116 19.07 0.87 -8.56
N VAL A 117 17.98 1.56 -8.83
CA VAL A 117 16.76 1.00 -9.46
C VAL A 117 16.64 1.67 -10.83
N PHE A 118 16.48 0.87 -11.86
CA PHE A 118 16.38 1.37 -13.24
C PHE A 118 14.93 1.72 -13.60
N ASP A 119 14.00 0.83 -13.27
CA ASP A 119 12.58 1.00 -13.55
C ASP A 119 11.70 0.32 -12.49
N ILE A 120 10.45 0.74 -12.42
CA ILE A 120 9.43 0.14 -11.58
C ILE A 120 8.21 -0.12 -12.45
N ASN A 121 7.91 -1.40 -12.67
CA ASN A 121 6.88 -1.84 -13.60
C ASN A 121 5.78 -2.63 -12.89
N LEU A 122 4.52 -2.36 -13.26
CA LEU A 122 3.39 -3.19 -12.88
C LEU A 122 3.52 -4.56 -13.56
N ILE A 123 3.31 -5.64 -12.80
CA ILE A 123 3.40 -7.03 -13.28
C ILE A 123 2.02 -7.66 -13.35
N ARG A 124 1.18 -7.43 -12.34
CA ARG A 124 -0.16 -8.00 -12.21
C ARG A 124 -1.05 -7.15 -11.33
N ASN A 125 -2.34 -7.39 -11.41
CA ASN A 125 -3.29 -6.78 -10.50
C ASN A 125 -3.16 -7.38 -9.10
N GLY A 126 -3.41 -6.58 -8.08
CA GLY A 126 -3.45 -7.05 -6.71
C GLY A 126 -4.17 -6.10 -5.78
N ALA A 127 -4.53 -6.64 -4.64
CA ALA A 127 -5.17 -5.90 -3.57
C ALA A 127 -4.67 -6.37 -2.21
N SER A 128 -4.81 -5.52 -1.23
CA SER A 128 -4.55 -5.84 0.17
C SER A 128 -5.71 -5.41 1.04
N ALA A 129 -5.91 -6.10 2.15
CA ALA A 129 -6.88 -5.74 3.17
C ALA A 129 -6.28 -5.94 4.55
N VAL A 130 -6.58 -5.03 5.47
CA VAL A 130 -6.05 -5.09 6.83
C VAL A 130 -6.82 -6.09 7.69
N VAL A 131 -6.11 -6.75 8.61
CA VAL A 131 -6.70 -7.53 9.70
C VAL A 131 -6.61 -6.73 10.98
N LEU A 132 -7.76 -6.30 11.49
CA LEU A 132 -7.87 -5.50 12.70
C LEU A 132 -8.16 -6.37 13.92
N ALA A 133 -7.52 -6.05 15.06
CA ALA A 133 -7.95 -6.58 16.33
C ALA A 133 -9.34 -6.03 16.68
N LYS A 134 -10.27 -6.91 17.06
CA LYS A 134 -11.66 -6.58 17.37
C LYS A 134 -11.91 -6.52 18.86
N GLU A 135 -11.18 -7.31 19.62
CA GLU A 135 -11.44 -7.54 21.05
C GLU A 135 -10.61 -6.61 21.96
N LYS A 136 -10.82 -6.81 23.26
CA LYS A 136 -10.16 -6.04 24.31
C LYS A 136 -8.64 -6.14 24.21
N LYS A 137 -7.95 -5.21 24.86
CA LYS A 137 -6.48 -5.21 24.94
C LYS A 137 -5.97 -6.57 25.39
N SER A 138 -5.06 -7.15 24.59
CA SER A 138 -4.32 -8.38 24.88
C SER A 138 -2.83 -8.10 24.87
N GLU A 139 -2.12 -8.63 25.85
CA GLU A 139 -0.66 -8.77 25.82
C GLU A 139 -0.35 -10.18 25.29
N PHE A 140 0.57 -10.28 24.34
CA PHE A 140 0.89 -11.55 23.63
C PHE A 140 -0.29 -12.09 22.82
N PRO A 141 -0.75 -11.35 21.80
CA PRO A 141 -1.88 -11.78 20.97
C PRO A 141 -1.61 -13.09 20.25
N SER A 142 -2.61 -13.95 20.21
CA SER A 142 -2.58 -15.20 19.40
C SER A 142 -3.41 -15.04 18.13
N TYR A 143 -3.11 -15.89 17.14
CA TYR A 143 -3.75 -15.87 15.83
C TYR A 143 -4.34 -17.25 15.53
N SER A 144 -5.56 -17.28 15.03
CA SER A 144 -6.25 -18.51 14.59
C SER A 144 -6.89 -18.33 13.23
N GLY A 145 -7.26 -19.44 12.59
CA GLY A 145 -7.88 -19.47 11.27
C GLY A 145 -6.92 -19.23 10.11
N LEU A 146 -5.60 -19.28 10.35
CA LEU A 146 -4.57 -19.11 9.32
C LEU A 146 -4.60 -20.24 8.29
N ASP A 147 -4.92 -21.45 8.71
CA ASP A 147 -5.16 -22.61 7.87
C ASP A 147 -6.25 -22.34 6.83
N LYS A 148 -7.40 -21.84 7.28
CA LYS A 148 -8.52 -21.47 6.40
C LYS A 148 -8.22 -20.28 5.51
N ALA A 149 -7.45 -19.31 5.99
CA ALA A 149 -6.99 -18.20 5.18
C ALA A 149 -6.06 -18.68 4.05
N ALA A 150 -5.23 -19.69 4.29
CA ALA A 150 -4.31 -20.27 3.32
C ALA A 150 -4.99 -21.15 2.25
N GLU A 151 -6.26 -21.54 2.40
CA GLU A 151 -7.00 -22.32 1.40
C GLU A 151 -7.38 -21.51 0.15
N PHE A 152 -7.32 -20.16 0.22
CA PHE A 152 -7.67 -19.31 -0.91
C PHE A 152 -6.53 -19.27 -1.95
N LYS A 153 -6.85 -19.56 -3.20
CA LYS A 153 -5.88 -19.50 -4.31
C LYS A 153 -5.49 -18.05 -4.63
N ASN A 154 -4.23 -17.85 -5.00
CA ASN A 154 -3.69 -16.54 -5.38
C ASN A 154 -3.88 -15.49 -4.27
N THR A 155 -3.63 -15.90 -3.05
CA THR A 155 -3.65 -15.03 -1.87
C THR A 155 -2.45 -15.31 -0.98
N ASP A 156 -2.16 -14.38 -0.09
CA ASP A 156 -1.15 -14.50 0.96
C ASP A 156 -1.58 -13.65 2.16
N PHE A 157 -0.87 -13.76 3.27
CA PHE A 157 -1.04 -12.86 4.41
C PHE A 157 0.28 -12.66 5.13
N LYS A 158 0.42 -11.50 5.79
CA LYS A 158 1.59 -11.18 6.60
C LYS A 158 1.14 -10.77 7.99
N ILE A 159 1.62 -11.49 8.99
CA ILE A 159 1.41 -11.19 10.41
C ILE A 159 2.46 -10.17 10.86
N PHE A 160 2.03 -9.09 11.52
CA PHE A 160 2.95 -8.01 11.89
C PHE A 160 3.76 -8.29 13.17
N GLY A 161 3.46 -9.36 13.91
CA GLY A 161 4.20 -9.73 15.12
C GLY A 161 4.17 -8.68 16.24
N LYS A 162 3.11 -7.87 16.31
CA LYS A 162 3.00 -6.83 17.33
C LYS A 162 2.84 -7.45 18.74
N PRO A 163 3.52 -6.90 19.76
CA PRO A 163 3.54 -7.49 21.11
C PRO A 163 2.23 -7.38 21.87
N SER A 164 1.31 -6.54 21.43
CA SER A 164 0.00 -6.36 22.04
C SER A 164 -1.07 -6.11 20.98
N ALA A 165 -2.32 -6.39 21.28
CA ALA A 165 -3.48 -6.04 20.50
C ALA A 165 -4.40 -5.12 21.30
N HIS A 166 -5.11 -4.23 20.60
CA HIS A 166 -6.20 -3.41 21.11
C HIS A 166 -7.20 -3.15 20.01
N PRO A 167 -8.44 -2.79 20.26
CA PRO A 167 -9.43 -2.52 19.24
C PRO A 167 -8.88 -1.61 18.13
N PHE A 168 -9.17 -1.99 16.89
CA PHE A 168 -8.74 -1.31 15.66
C PHE A 168 -7.23 -1.34 15.36
N ARG A 169 -6.39 -1.95 16.22
CA ARG A 169 -4.97 -2.09 15.87
C ARG A 169 -4.81 -3.03 14.68
N ARG A 170 -4.08 -2.58 13.68
CA ARG A 170 -3.71 -3.37 12.50
C ARG A 170 -2.70 -4.44 12.90
N MET A 171 -3.05 -5.71 12.75
CA MET A 171 -2.27 -6.85 13.24
C MET A 171 -1.71 -7.72 12.12
N ALA A 172 -2.33 -7.65 10.96
CA ALA A 172 -1.89 -8.37 9.76
C ALA A 172 -2.43 -7.66 8.51
N VAL A 173 -1.91 -8.04 7.36
CA VAL A 173 -2.44 -7.71 6.05
C VAL A 173 -2.68 -9.00 5.28
N THR A 174 -3.77 -9.07 4.55
CA THR A 174 -4.05 -10.11 3.56
C THR A 174 -3.89 -9.55 2.16
N LEU A 175 -3.48 -10.40 1.24
CA LEU A 175 -3.11 -10.05 -0.12
C LEU A 175 -3.87 -10.95 -1.08
N ALA A 176 -4.36 -10.39 -2.19
CA ALA A 176 -4.91 -11.13 -3.31
C ALA A 176 -4.29 -10.61 -4.60
N TYR A 177 -4.04 -11.50 -5.57
CA TYR A 177 -3.37 -11.13 -6.80
C TYR A 177 -3.82 -12.01 -7.97
N GLY A 178 -3.69 -11.49 -9.18
CA GLY A 178 -4.07 -12.20 -10.39
C GLY A 178 -4.25 -11.28 -11.58
N HIS A 179 -5.10 -11.72 -12.50
CA HIS A 179 -5.51 -10.95 -13.68
C HIS A 179 -6.98 -10.51 -13.59
N GLU A 180 -7.64 -10.84 -12.50
CA GLU A 180 -9.01 -10.47 -12.19
C GLU A 180 -9.13 -8.95 -12.03
N ASP A 181 -10.37 -8.44 -12.08
CA ASP A 181 -10.65 -7.03 -11.75
C ASP A 181 -10.20 -6.69 -10.33
N VAL A 182 -9.72 -5.47 -10.12
CA VAL A 182 -9.20 -5.05 -8.80
C VAL A 182 -10.26 -5.09 -7.71
N ASN A 183 -11.54 -4.84 -8.02
CA ASN A 183 -12.62 -4.92 -7.04
C ASN A 183 -12.83 -6.37 -6.57
N ASP A 184 -12.70 -7.34 -7.47
CA ASP A 184 -12.78 -8.76 -7.13
C ASP A 184 -11.61 -9.16 -6.22
N LEU A 185 -10.40 -8.67 -6.51
CA LEU A 185 -9.23 -8.90 -5.69
C LEU A 185 -9.34 -8.23 -4.30
N VAL A 186 -9.88 -7.01 -4.22
CA VAL A 186 -10.20 -6.35 -2.94
C VAL A 186 -11.19 -7.20 -2.13
N ASN A 187 -12.27 -7.64 -2.75
CA ASN A 187 -13.25 -8.50 -2.08
C ASN A 187 -12.62 -9.80 -1.61
N LYS A 188 -11.78 -10.43 -2.43
CA LYS A 188 -11.05 -11.65 -2.10
C LYS A 188 -10.09 -11.44 -0.92
N ALA A 189 -9.30 -10.38 -0.90
CA ALA A 189 -8.42 -10.04 0.22
C ALA A 189 -9.23 -9.85 1.52
N LYS A 190 -10.37 -9.17 1.47
CA LYS A 190 -11.29 -9.00 2.62
C LYS A 190 -11.87 -10.33 3.11
N GLU A 191 -12.23 -11.26 2.20
CA GLU A 191 -12.72 -12.58 2.59
C GLU A 191 -11.63 -13.39 3.31
N VAL A 192 -10.38 -13.31 2.86
CA VAL A 192 -9.24 -13.92 3.55
C VAL A 192 -9.04 -13.28 4.92
N ALA A 193 -9.12 -11.95 5.02
CA ALA A 193 -8.97 -11.22 6.29
C ALA A 193 -10.01 -11.66 7.34
N LYS A 194 -11.25 -11.96 6.93
CA LYS A 194 -12.32 -12.45 7.81
C LYS A 194 -12.01 -13.81 8.44
N LYS A 195 -11.10 -14.62 7.86
CA LYS A 195 -10.72 -15.94 8.39
C LYS A 195 -9.71 -15.82 9.54
N ILE A 196 -8.96 -14.73 9.60
CA ILE A 196 -7.91 -14.54 10.62
C ILE A 196 -8.54 -13.87 11.85
N HIS A 197 -8.41 -14.52 12.98
CA HIS A 197 -8.90 -14.03 14.27
C HIS A 197 -7.73 -13.78 15.20
N ILE A 198 -7.86 -12.71 15.99
CA ILE A 198 -6.84 -12.24 16.94
C ILE A 198 -7.46 -12.23 18.33
N SER A 199 -6.83 -12.90 19.25
CA SER A 199 -7.25 -13.00 20.66
C SER A 199 -6.11 -12.65 21.62
#